data_83bd78b5b223ba23840d4d8050cbc2b2
#
_entry.id   83bd78b5b223ba23840d4d8050cbc2b2
#
_cell.length_a   1.000
_cell.length_b   1.000
_cell.length_c   1.000
_cell.angle_alpha   90.00
_cell.angle_beta   90.00
_cell.angle_gamma   90.00
#
_symmetry.space_group_name_H-M   'P 1'
#
loop_
_entity.id
_entity.type
_entity.pdbx_description
1 polymer ?
#
loop_
_entity_poly.entity_id
_entity_poly.type
_entity_poly.pdbx_seq_one_letter_code
_entity_poly.pdbx_strand_id
1 'polypeptide(L)'
;MKEEELLALLRLQKTPMIGDILAKKLIAHTGSADAVFKEKKNILQKINGIGNLTIKNLFESSNLRLAELELQYIKQHKIGYSYFLDEDYPLHLKHCIDGPILFFKDGAIDFSNEKIISIVGTRRMTNYGKSFCEKLINELAVYNPIIVSGFAYGIDICAHKNAIKNNLQTIAVLAHGLEHIYQKAHKKHISNVNKKGGFITEFFHNDLPQRENFLKRNRIVAGLSMATVVIESASKGGSLVTADIANSYDRDVFALPGRVNDVMSQGCNDLIYRNKAHLLQSSEDIVKMLNWDISNVTQPKQTRLFLYLTPNEQKVVDYLELKEQAVIDVIALETNLPSNQLVTILLELELKNIVKPFPGKIFKLY
;
A
#
# COMPACT_ATOMS: atom_id res chain seq x y z
N MET A 1 4.16 2.60 26.18
CA MET A 1 4.95 1.43 26.67
C MET A 1 5.96 1.87 27.75
N LYS A 2 6.26 1.04 28.76
CA LYS A 2 7.34 1.28 29.75
C LYS A 2 8.71 1.06 29.11
N GLU A 3 9.74 1.73 29.63
CA GLU A 3 11.10 1.65 29.08
C GLU A 3 11.70 0.25 29.17
N GLU A 4 11.47 -0.44 30.29
CA GLU A 4 11.94 -1.81 30.50
C GLU A 4 11.36 -2.78 29.47
N GLU A 5 10.08 -2.61 29.11
CA GLU A 5 9.41 -3.42 28.09
C GLU A 5 10.01 -3.14 26.69
N LEU A 6 10.24 -1.87 26.34
CA LEU A 6 10.90 -1.51 25.08
C LEU A 6 12.32 -2.08 25.00
N LEU A 7 13.10 -1.96 26.05
CA LEU A 7 14.45 -2.53 26.10
C LEU A 7 14.44 -4.05 25.94
N ALA A 8 13.49 -4.73 26.55
CA ALA A 8 13.32 -6.17 26.43
C ALA A 8 12.92 -6.58 24.99
N LEU A 9 12.02 -5.84 24.35
CA LEU A 9 11.65 -6.05 22.94
C LEU A 9 12.86 -5.89 22.00
N LEU A 10 13.64 -4.81 22.18
CA LEU A 10 14.86 -4.58 21.41
C LEU A 10 15.87 -5.73 21.61
N ARG A 11 16.02 -6.19 22.84
CA ARG A 11 16.90 -7.33 23.17
C ARG A 11 16.42 -8.61 22.50
N LEU A 12 15.11 -8.93 22.51
CA LEU A 12 14.53 -10.07 21.81
C LEU A 12 14.79 -9.98 20.30
N GLN A 13 14.54 -8.83 19.70
CA GLN A 13 14.70 -8.60 18.26
C GLN A 13 16.16 -8.79 17.79
N LYS A 14 17.15 -8.47 18.63
CA LYS A 14 18.58 -8.63 18.32
C LYS A 14 19.15 -9.98 18.69
N THR A 15 18.40 -10.81 19.42
CA THR A 15 18.87 -12.12 19.86
C THR A 15 18.96 -13.11 18.68
N PRO A 16 20.14 -13.66 18.37
CA PRO A 16 20.29 -14.66 17.32
C PRO A 16 19.39 -15.87 17.54
N MET A 17 18.83 -16.41 16.46
CA MET A 17 17.90 -17.57 16.45
C MET A 17 16.52 -17.28 17.07
N ILE A 18 16.24 -16.08 17.51
CA ILE A 18 14.90 -15.64 17.91
C ILE A 18 14.36 -14.74 16.81
N GLY A 19 13.51 -15.28 15.93
CA GLY A 19 12.72 -14.52 14.98
C GLY A 19 11.38 -14.10 15.60
N ASP A 20 10.60 -13.31 14.86
CA ASP A 20 9.35 -12.74 15.36
C ASP A 20 8.34 -13.78 15.84
N ILE A 21 8.22 -14.92 15.17
CA ILE A 21 7.34 -16.03 15.58
C ILE A 21 7.72 -16.53 16.97
N LEU A 22 9.01 -16.73 17.21
CA LEU A 22 9.49 -17.28 18.48
C LEU A 22 9.42 -16.23 19.58
N ALA A 23 9.72 -14.96 19.26
CA ALA A 23 9.56 -13.83 20.16
C ALA A 23 8.10 -13.67 20.61
N LYS A 24 7.12 -13.72 19.68
CA LYS A 24 5.69 -13.71 20.00
C LYS A 24 5.28 -14.86 20.92
N LYS A 25 5.80 -16.08 20.69
CA LYS A 25 5.55 -17.24 21.57
C LYS A 25 6.12 -17.02 22.98
N LEU A 26 7.33 -16.50 23.09
CA LEU A 26 7.94 -16.15 24.37
C LEU A 26 7.08 -15.15 25.14
N ILE A 27 6.72 -14.04 24.50
CA ILE A 27 5.89 -12.97 25.07
C ILE A 27 4.52 -13.51 25.50
N ALA A 28 3.86 -14.31 24.63
CA ALA A 28 2.57 -14.91 24.95
C ALA A 28 2.64 -15.86 26.17
N HIS A 29 3.75 -16.58 26.34
CA HIS A 29 3.92 -17.52 27.46
C HIS A 29 4.21 -16.80 28.79
N THR A 30 4.95 -15.69 28.76
CA THR A 30 5.40 -14.97 29.97
C THR A 30 4.55 -13.74 30.29
N GLY A 31 3.71 -13.30 29.36
CA GLY A 31 2.83 -12.14 29.49
C GLY A 31 3.43 -10.80 29.01
N SER A 32 4.75 -10.67 28.93
CA SER A 32 5.43 -9.46 28.42
C SER A 32 6.86 -9.76 27.96
N ALA A 33 7.48 -8.87 27.18
CA ALA A 33 8.88 -9.03 26.78
C ALA A 33 9.83 -8.93 27.96
N ASP A 34 9.58 -8.03 28.90
CA ASP A 34 10.37 -7.90 30.13
C ASP A 34 10.29 -9.16 31.01
N ALA A 35 9.12 -9.77 31.11
CA ALA A 35 8.93 -11.01 31.86
C ALA A 35 9.73 -12.20 31.27
N VAL A 36 10.00 -12.21 29.94
CA VAL A 36 10.86 -13.25 29.33
C VAL A 36 12.23 -13.31 29.97
N PHE A 37 12.83 -12.17 30.27
CA PHE A 37 14.18 -12.08 30.85
C PHE A 37 14.23 -12.31 32.37
N LYS A 38 13.07 -12.27 33.03
CA LYS A 38 12.88 -12.56 34.44
C LYS A 38 12.50 -14.01 34.74
N GLU A 39 12.05 -14.73 33.67
CA GLU A 39 11.59 -16.10 33.79
C GLU A 39 12.76 -17.09 33.94
N LYS A 40 12.50 -18.22 34.59
CA LYS A 40 13.50 -19.28 34.80
C LYS A 40 13.81 -19.99 33.46
N LYS A 41 15.08 -20.23 33.19
CA LYS A 41 15.56 -20.85 31.93
C LYS A 41 14.89 -22.20 31.64
N ASN A 42 14.66 -23.04 32.67
CA ASN A 42 14.01 -24.34 32.53
C ASN A 42 12.52 -24.24 32.16
N ILE A 43 11.85 -23.12 32.46
CA ILE A 43 10.46 -22.86 32.03
C ILE A 43 10.47 -22.46 30.57
N LEU A 44 11.33 -21.54 30.15
CA LEU A 44 11.46 -21.10 28.78
C LEU A 44 11.83 -22.26 27.85
N GLN A 45 12.64 -23.22 28.29
CA GLN A 45 13.00 -24.44 27.51
C GLN A 45 11.82 -25.36 27.19
N LYS A 46 10.71 -25.25 27.93
CA LYS A 46 9.49 -26.05 27.63
C LYS A 46 8.72 -25.48 26.43
N ILE A 47 9.03 -24.28 25.98
CA ILE A 47 8.39 -23.65 24.81
C ILE A 47 8.94 -24.31 23.55
N ASN A 48 8.04 -24.80 22.70
CA ASN A 48 8.42 -25.45 21.45
C ASN A 48 9.26 -24.52 20.54
N GLY A 49 10.45 -24.96 20.18
CA GLY A 49 11.43 -24.20 19.40
C GLY A 49 12.52 -23.52 20.25
N ILE A 50 12.48 -23.61 21.58
CA ILE A 50 13.48 -23.07 22.49
C ILE A 50 14.42 -24.18 22.99
N GLY A 51 15.61 -24.27 22.41
CA GLY A 51 16.65 -25.18 22.83
C GLY A 51 17.73 -24.53 23.71
N ASN A 52 18.70 -25.32 24.16
CA ASN A 52 19.81 -24.82 25.00
C ASN A 52 20.59 -23.68 24.35
N LEU A 53 20.82 -23.74 23.03
CA LEU A 53 21.53 -22.68 22.30
C LEU A 53 20.72 -21.39 22.23
N THR A 54 19.41 -21.49 22.01
CA THR A 54 18.50 -20.32 22.01
C THR A 54 18.48 -19.65 23.38
N ILE A 55 18.43 -20.44 24.48
CA ILE A 55 18.53 -19.92 25.86
C ILE A 55 19.86 -19.24 26.11
N LYS A 56 20.97 -19.83 25.66
CA LYS A 56 22.29 -19.21 25.79
C LYS A 56 22.31 -17.84 25.08
N ASN A 57 21.84 -17.79 23.85
CA ASN A 57 21.78 -16.53 23.07
C ASN A 57 20.86 -15.49 23.73
N LEU A 58 19.70 -15.90 24.26
CA LEU A 58 18.73 -15.03 24.90
C LEU A 58 19.35 -14.25 26.07
N PHE A 59 20.18 -14.90 26.87
CA PHE A 59 20.82 -14.30 28.05
C PHE A 59 22.22 -13.75 27.79
N GLU A 60 22.67 -13.70 26.51
CA GLU A 60 23.96 -13.11 26.14
C GLU A 60 23.96 -11.59 26.42
N SER A 61 24.98 -11.11 27.13
CA SER A 61 25.08 -9.71 27.56
C SER A 61 25.28 -8.74 26.36
N SER A 62 25.91 -9.21 25.30
CA SER A 62 26.11 -8.42 24.07
C SER A 62 24.80 -7.95 23.45
N ASN A 63 23.73 -8.78 23.50
CA ASN A 63 22.41 -8.40 22.98
C ASN A 63 21.76 -7.30 23.85
N LEU A 64 21.96 -7.32 25.15
CA LEU A 64 21.49 -6.24 26.04
C LEU A 64 22.18 -4.93 25.70
N ARG A 65 23.51 -4.94 25.56
CA ARG A 65 24.26 -3.73 25.20
C ARG A 65 23.83 -3.13 23.87
N LEU A 66 23.57 -3.97 22.87
CA LEU A 66 23.04 -3.50 21.56
C LEU A 66 21.65 -2.88 21.72
N ALA A 67 20.79 -3.47 22.53
CA ALA A 67 19.46 -2.95 22.80
C ALA A 67 19.51 -1.61 23.56
N GLU A 68 20.43 -1.44 24.50
CA GLU A 68 20.64 -0.18 25.22
C GLU A 68 21.09 0.95 24.29
N LEU A 69 22.02 0.66 23.35
CA LEU A 69 22.44 1.63 22.34
C LEU A 69 21.28 2.04 21.43
N GLU A 70 20.47 1.08 20.97
CA GLU A 70 19.29 1.39 20.17
C GLU A 70 18.26 2.21 20.92
N LEU A 71 18.01 1.88 22.20
CA LEU A 71 17.13 2.66 23.06
C LEU A 71 17.58 4.11 23.22
N GLN A 72 18.89 4.33 23.39
CA GLN A 72 19.48 5.66 23.44
C GLN A 72 19.26 6.42 22.13
N TYR A 73 19.50 5.77 20.99
CA TYR A 73 19.26 6.35 19.67
C TYR A 73 17.80 6.76 19.45
N ILE A 74 16.85 5.86 19.80
CA ILE A 74 15.41 6.13 19.72
C ILE A 74 15.05 7.38 20.53
N LYS A 75 15.54 7.51 21.75
CA LYS A 75 15.28 8.67 22.61
C LYS A 75 15.90 9.95 22.07
N GLN A 76 17.17 9.90 21.67
CA GLN A 76 17.92 11.05 21.18
C GLN A 76 17.32 11.62 19.90
N HIS A 77 16.90 10.75 18.97
CA HIS A 77 16.37 11.14 17.65
C HIS A 77 14.84 11.17 17.62
N LYS A 78 14.15 10.90 18.73
CA LYS A 78 12.68 10.85 18.85
C LYS A 78 12.04 9.93 17.81
N ILE A 79 12.67 8.77 17.58
CA ILE A 79 12.19 7.77 16.61
C ILE A 79 10.88 7.16 17.12
N GLY A 80 9.86 7.18 16.28
CA GLY A 80 8.60 6.47 16.53
C GLY A 80 8.79 4.95 16.41
N TYR A 81 7.95 4.20 17.07
CA TYR A 81 7.91 2.74 16.95
C TYR A 81 6.46 2.24 17.08
N SER A 82 6.19 1.03 16.62
CA SER A 82 4.93 0.31 16.86
C SER A 82 5.25 -1.11 17.30
N TYR A 83 4.58 -1.55 18.35
CA TYR A 83 4.68 -2.87 18.94
C TYR A 83 3.46 -3.70 18.55
N PHE A 84 3.63 -5.00 18.26
CA PHE A 84 2.57 -5.84 17.69
C PHE A 84 1.31 -6.00 18.57
N LEU A 85 1.37 -5.66 19.85
CA LEU A 85 0.23 -5.65 20.76
C LEU A 85 -0.39 -4.26 20.94
N ASP A 86 0.23 -3.20 20.41
CA ASP A 86 -0.33 -1.85 20.48
C ASP A 86 -1.53 -1.70 19.53
N GLU A 87 -2.44 -0.80 19.87
CA GLU A 87 -3.64 -0.52 19.06
C GLU A 87 -3.31 0.12 17.71
N ASP A 88 -2.23 0.92 17.66
CA ASP A 88 -1.75 1.60 16.44
C ASP A 88 -0.93 0.68 15.51
N TYR A 89 -0.76 -0.61 15.86
CA TYR A 89 -0.08 -1.55 14.99
C TYR A 89 -0.96 -1.90 13.79
N PRO A 90 -0.43 -1.85 12.54
CA PRO A 90 -1.23 -2.03 11.33
C PRO A 90 -2.01 -3.34 11.33
N LEU A 91 -3.33 -3.26 11.13
CA LEU A 91 -4.24 -4.41 11.21
C LEU A 91 -3.82 -5.56 10.29
N HIS A 92 -3.52 -5.25 9.03
CA HIS A 92 -3.11 -6.26 8.07
C HIS A 92 -1.81 -6.96 8.48
N LEU A 93 -0.82 -6.22 9.00
CA LEU A 93 0.44 -6.79 9.46
C LEU A 93 0.27 -7.61 10.74
N LYS A 94 -0.70 -7.27 11.58
CA LYS A 94 -1.04 -8.01 12.81
C LYS A 94 -1.49 -9.43 12.52
N HIS A 95 -2.15 -9.66 11.37
CA HIS A 95 -2.59 -10.97 10.93
C HIS A 95 -1.46 -11.85 10.36
N CYS A 96 -0.28 -11.27 10.09
CA CYS A 96 0.87 -12.04 9.62
C CYS A 96 1.58 -12.71 10.80
N ILE A 97 1.72 -14.05 10.74
CA ILE A 97 2.32 -14.83 11.82
C ILE A 97 3.76 -14.39 12.12
N ASP A 98 4.51 -14.03 11.08
CA ASP A 98 5.90 -13.56 11.12
C ASP A 98 6.03 -12.03 11.01
N GLY A 99 4.93 -11.29 11.16
CA GLY A 99 4.97 -9.84 11.29
C GLY A 99 5.90 -9.40 12.42
N PRO A 100 6.67 -8.30 12.26
CA PRO A 100 7.68 -7.88 13.23
C PRO A 100 7.06 -7.62 14.61
N ILE A 101 7.74 -8.05 15.68
CA ILE A 101 7.29 -7.73 17.05
C ILE A 101 7.35 -6.22 17.32
N LEU A 102 8.31 -5.55 16.70
CA LEU A 102 8.53 -4.10 16.79
C LEU A 102 9.08 -3.59 15.47
N PHE A 103 8.64 -2.44 15.01
CA PHE A 103 9.27 -1.71 13.92
C PHE A 103 9.37 -0.22 14.25
N PHE A 104 10.37 0.43 13.68
CA PHE A 104 10.65 1.86 13.86
C PHE A 104 9.96 2.67 12.76
N LYS A 105 9.56 3.91 13.10
CA LYS A 105 8.86 4.86 12.22
C LYS A 105 9.60 6.20 12.20
N ASP A 106 9.81 6.74 10.99
CA ASP A 106 10.28 8.12 10.79
C ASP A 106 9.38 8.80 9.74
N GLY A 107 8.74 9.90 10.12
CA GLY A 107 7.78 10.65 9.30
C GLY A 107 6.36 10.69 9.89
N ALA A 108 5.45 11.31 9.14
CA ALA A 108 4.04 11.48 9.53
C ALA A 108 3.19 10.29 9.05
N ILE A 109 3.37 9.13 9.68
CA ILE A 109 2.68 7.89 9.30
C ILE A 109 1.41 7.72 10.12
N ASP A 110 0.29 7.53 9.43
CA ASP A 110 -1.01 7.19 9.99
C ASP A 110 -1.53 5.89 9.37
N PHE A 111 -1.85 4.90 10.20
CA PHE A 111 -2.39 3.59 9.79
C PHE A 111 -3.90 3.48 10.01
N SER A 112 -4.61 4.57 10.33
CA SER A 112 -6.05 4.57 10.51
C SER A 112 -6.83 4.23 9.23
N ASN A 113 -6.22 4.49 8.06
CA ASN A 113 -6.77 4.10 6.78
C ASN A 113 -6.33 2.68 6.41
N GLU A 114 -7.29 1.75 6.34
CA GLU A 114 -7.05 0.34 6.00
C GLU A 114 -6.83 0.09 4.50
N LYS A 115 -7.17 1.06 3.63
CA LYS A 115 -6.92 0.95 2.18
C LYS A 115 -5.43 1.08 1.88
N ILE A 116 -4.68 0.03 2.06
CA ILE A 116 -3.23 -0.01 1.86
C ILE A 116 -2.90 -0.94 0.69
N ILE A 117 -2.15 -0.44 -0.29
CA ILE A 117 -1.68 -1.21 -1.46
C ILE A 117 -0.17 -1.16 -1.52
N SER A 118 0.47 -2.31 -1.70
CA SER A 118 1.87 -2.34 -2.06
C SER A 118 2.06 -2.35 -3.58
N ILE A 119 2.97 -1.50 -4.07
CA ILE A 119 3.36 -1.44 -5.48
C ILE A 119 4.84 -1.77 -5.57
N VAL A 120 5.15 -2.88 -6.25
CA VAL A 120 6.52 -3.39 -6.37
C VAL A 120 6.86 -3.70 -7.83
N GLY A 121 8.16 -3.79 -8.13
CA GLY A 121 8.56 -4.15 -9.48
C GLY A 121 10.07 -4.10 -9.70
N THR A 122 10.45 -4.11 -10.97
CA THR A 122 11.84 -4.08 -11.40
C THR A 122 12.54 -2.76 -11.02
N ARG A 123 13.84 -2.87 -10.72
CA ARG A 123 14.71 -1.68 -10.60
C ARG A 123 15.02 -1.01 -11.94
N ARG A 124 14.76 -1.71 -13.06
CA ARG A 124 14.97 -1.25 -14.45
C ARG A 124 13.64 -1.12 -15.17
N MET A 125 12.77 -0.23 -14.64
CA MET A 125 11.47 -0.01 -15.24
C MET A 125 11.57 0.51 -16.68
N THR A 126 10.65 0.04 -17.52
CA THR A 126 10.50 0.56 -18.88
C THR A 126 9.56 1.77 -18.90
N ASN A 127 9.43 2.42 -20.05
CA ASN A 127 8.45 3.50 -20.22
C ASN A 127 7.00 2.97 -20.08
N TYR A 128 6.75 1.73 -20.47
CA TYR A 128 5.46 1.08 -20.30
C TYR A 128 5.10 0.93 -18.82
N GLY A 129 5.96 0.29 -18.02
CA GLY A 129 5.74 0.14 -16.59
C GLY A 129 5.64 1.48 -15.86
N LYS A 130 6.49 2.46 -16.25
CA LYS A 130 6.42 3.81 -15.70
C LYS A 130 5.08 4.46 -15.95
N SER A 131 4.63 4.51 -17.21
CA SER A 131 3.37 5.15 -17.60
C SER A 131 2.17 4.49 -16.94
N PHE A 132 2.18 3.15 -16.84
CA PHE A 132 1.12 2.42 -16.16
C PHE A 132 1.10 2.71 -14.66
N CYS A 133 2.26 2.71 -13.98
CA CYS A 133 2.37 3.06 -12.56
C CYS A 133 1.82 4.47 -12.27
N GLU A 134 2.17 5.44 -13.10
CA GLU A 134 1.69 6.81 -12.98
C GLU A 134 0.17 6.90 -13.16
N LYS A 135 -0.37 6.26 -14.21
CA LYS A 135 -1.81 6.20 -14.48
C LYS A 135 -2.56 5.52 -13.35
N LEU A 136 -2.12 4.34 -12.93
CA LEU A 136 -2.76 3.54 -11.89
C LEU A 136 -2.91 4.33 -10.58
N ILE A 137 -1.82 4.96 -10.09
CA ILE A 137 -1.86 5.72 -8.84
C ILE A 137 -2.74 6.96 -8.97
N ASN A 138 -2.71 7.63 -10.12
CA ASN A 138 -3.57 8.77 -10.38
C ASN A 138 -5.06 8.40 -10.34
N GLU A 139 -5.43 7.28 -10.97
CA GLU A 139 -6.82 6.78 -10.98
C GLU A 139 -7.28 6.29 -9.59
N LEU A 140 -6.38 5.63 -8.82
CA LEU A 140 -6.68 5.19 -7.47
C LEU A 140 -6.75 6.32 -6.45
N ALA A 141 -6.27 7.53 -6.78
CA ALA A 141 -6.19 8.64 -5.84
C ALA A 141 -7.54 9.04 -5.25
N VAL A 142 -8.63 8.87 -5.99
CA VAL A 142 -10.01 9.17 -5.53
C VAL A 142 -10.45 8.30 -4.34
N TYR A 143 -9.82 7.12 -4.19
CA TYR A 143 -10.08 6.18 -3.08
C TYR A 143 -9.17 6.43 -1.87
N ASN A 144 -8.21 7.36 -2.01
CA ASN A 144 -7.24 7.75 -0.99
C ASN A 144 -6.46 6.57 -0.37
N PRO A 145 -5.90 5.62 -1.16
CA PRO A 145 -5.13 4.53 -0.58
C PRO A 145 -3.77 5.00 -0.05
N ILE A 146 -3.25 4.26 0.93
CA ILE A 146 -1.85 4.36 1.33
C ILE A 146 -1.02 3.51 0.36
N ILE A 147 0.02 4.11 -0.23
CA ILE A 147 0.92 3.40 -1.14
C ILE A 147 2.17 2.95 -0.39
N VAL A 148 2.38 1.64 -0.33
CA VAL A 148 3.54 1.01 0.31
C VAL A 148 4.52 0.51 -0.75
N SER A 149 5.82 0.70 -0.55
CA SER A 149 6.86 0.13 -1.41
C SER A 149 8.21 0.04 -0.68
N GLY A 150 9.23 -0.49 -1.38
CA GLY A 150 10.53 -0.80 -0.79
C GLY A 150 11.59 0.28 -0.90
N PHE A 151 11.30 1.44 -1.45
CA PHE A 151 12.24 2.54 -1.68
C PHE A 151 13.46 2.18 -2.56
N ALA A 152 13.34 1.15 -3.41
CA ALA A 152 14.36 0.78 -4.37
C ALA A 152 14.26 1.62 -5.67
N TYR A 153 15.28 1.54 -6.54
CA TYR A 153 15.20 2.13 -7.87
C TYR A 153 14.04 1.56 -8.68
N GLY A 154 13.62 2.26 -9.74
CA GLY A 154 12.61 1.81 -10.69
C GLY A 154 11.19 2.00 -10.17
N ILE A 155 10.40 0.93 -10.14
CA ILE A 155 8.97 0.98 -9.81
C ILE A 155 8.71 1.53 -8.40
N ASP A 156 9.50 1.14 -7.40
CA ASP A 156 9.28 1.58 -6.02
C ASP A 156 9.35 3.12 -5.90
N ILE A 157 10.43 3.73 -6.42
CA ILE A 157 10.56 5.21 -6.43
C ILE A 157 9.49 5.87 -7.31
N CYS A 158 9.10 5.23 -8.42
CA CYS A 158 8.02 5.73 -9.26
C CYS A 158 6.70 5.78 -8.47
N ALA A 159 6.38 4.72 -7.73
CA ALA A 159 5.19 4.64 -6.88
C ALA A 159 5.18 5.74 -5.81
N HIS A 160 6.27 5.91 -5.05
CA HIS A 160 6.36 6.96 -4.04
C HIS A 160 6.16 8.37 -4.61
N LYS A 161 6.81 8.67 -5.76
CA LYS A 161 6.66 9.99 -6.43
C LYS A 161 5.23 10.28 -6.86
N ASN A 162 4.56 9.28 -7.43
CA ASN A 162 3.20 9.46 -7.90
C ASN A 162 2.18 9.50 -6.76
N ALA A 163 2.41 8.76 -5.68
CA ALA A 163 1.63 8.91 -4.45
C ALA A 163 1.72 10.34 -3.90
N ILE A 164 2.93 10.89 -3.77
CA ILE A 164 3.15 12.26 -3.30
C ILE A 164 2.50 13.28 -4.24
N LYS A 165 2.64 13.11 -5.57
CA LYS A 165 2.04 13.98 -6.59
C LYS A 165 0.51 14.04 -6.47
N ASN A 166 -0.10 12.90 -6.14
CA ASN A 166 -1.55 12.76 -5.97
C ASN A 166 -2.01 12.96 -4.51
N ASN A 167 -1.17 13.53 -3.66
CA ASN A 167 -1.50 13.84 -2.27
C ASN A 167 -1.79 12.62 -1.37
N LEU A 168 -1.42 11.42 -1.82
CA LEU A 168 -1.59 10.18 -1.07
C LEU A 168 -0.47 9.98 -0.05
N GLN A 169 -0.83 9.36 1.07
CA GLN A 169 0.18 8.88 2.01
C GLN A 169 1.02 7.77 1.36
N THR A 170 2.34 7.81 1.60
CA THR A 170 3.23 6.78 1.10
C THR A 170 4.22 6.33 2.16
N ILE A 171 4.39 5.00 2.28
CA ILE A 171 5.24 4.38 3.29
C ILE A 171 6.36 3.59 2.61
N ALA A 172 7.58 3.98 2.89
CA ALA A 172 8.77 3.31 2.40
C ALA A 172 9.27 2.32 3.46
N VAL A 173 9.22 1.02 3.15
CA VAL A 173 9.77 -0.03 4.02
C VAL A 173 11.24 -0.23 3.69
N LEU A 174 12.13 -0.13 4.67
CA LEU A 174 13.58 -0.21 4.47
C LEU A 174 14.13 -1.59 4.83
N ALA A 175 15.22 -1.99 4.16
CA ALA A 175 15.97 -3.21 4.43
C ALA A 175 17.27 -2.94 5.22
N HIS A 176 17.30 -1.87 5.98
CA HIS A 176 18.43 -1.37 6.75
C HIS A 176 17.96 -0.40 7.83
N GLY A 177 18.84 0.01 8.72
CA GLY A 177 18.53 0.99 9.75
C GLY A 177 18.28 2.40 9.22
N LEU A 178 17.61 3.21 10.03
CA LEU A 178 17.20 4.57 9.65
C LEU A 178 18.39 5.51 9.37
N GLU A 179 19.54 5.28 9.98
CA GLU A 179 20.75 6.09 9.75
C GLU A 179 21.23 6.03 8.31
N HIS A 180 20.94 4.94 7.58
CA HIS A 180 21.36 4.73 6.19
C HIS A 180 20.40 5.28 5.13
N ILE A 181 19.23 5.84 5.51
CA ILE A 181 18.27 6.44 4.56
C ILE A 181 18.94 7.54 3.72
N TYR A 182 19.88 8.26 4.33
CA TYR A 182 20.52 9.43 3.75
C TYR A 182 21.57 9.13 2.68
N GLN A 183 21.62 7.88 2.16
CA GLN A 183 22.54 7.54 1.06
C GLN A 183 22.19 8.32 -0.24
N LYS A 184 23.28 8.72 -0.95
CA LYS A 184 23.30 9.78 -1.98
C LYS A 184 22.19 9.74 -3.04
N ALA A 185 21.73 8.56 -3.46
CA ALA A 185 20.87 8.42 -4.65
C ALA A 185 19.41 8.87 -4.46
N HIS A 186 18.88 8.79 -3.25
CA HIS A 186 17.47 9.09 -2.96
C HIS A 186 17.24 10.30 -2.05
N LYS A 187 18.31 11.00 -1.64
CA LYS A 187 18.23 12.17 -0.71
C LYS A 187 17.14 13.16 -1.07
N LYS A 188 16.97 13.47 -2.36
CA LYS A 188 15.98 14.43 -2.85
C LYS A 188 14.51 14.01 -2.64
N HIS A 189 14.27 12.73 -2.35
CA HIS A 189 12.91 12.19 -2.16
C HIS A 189 12.55 12.01 -0.69
N ILE A 190 13.54 11.97 0.22
CA ILE A 190 13.36 11.69 1.65
C ILE A 190 12.41 12.72 2.29
N SER A 191 12.70 14.01 2.12
CA SER A 191 11.88 15.09 2.70
C SER A 191 10.43 15.04 2.23
N ASN A 192 10.19 14.68 0.97
CA ASN A 192 8.85 14.60 0.41
C ASN A 192 8.09 13.36 0.93
N VAL A 193 8.78 12.22 1.08
CA VAL A 193 8.19 11.00 1.67
C VAL A 193 7.82 11.26 3.12
N ASN A 194 8.72 11.87 3.93
CA ASN A 194 8.44 12.18 5.34
C ASN A 194 7.27 13.16 5.54
N LYS A 195 7.06 14.08 4.60
CA LYS A 195 5.92 15.03 4.67
C LYS A 195 4.56 14.39 4.37
N LYS A 196 4.54 13.31 3.57
CA LYS A 196 3.31 12.66 3.09
C LYS A 196 3.21 11.20 3.55
N GLY A 197 3.92 10.82 4.60
CA GLY A 197 3.99 9.47 5.12
C GLY A 197 5.29 9.28 5.86
N GLY A 198 6.14 8.33 5.43
CA GLY A 198 7.43 8.13 6.10
C GLY A 198 8.12 6.84 5.76
N PHE A 199 9.08 6.51 6.60
CA PHE A 199 9.89 5.31 6.51
C PHE A 199 9.59 4.39 7.68
N ILE A 200 9.57 3.09 7.41
CA ILE A 200 9.52 2.07 8.46
C ILE A 200 10.61 1.03 8.26
N THR A 201 11.11 0.50 9.36
CA THR A 201 12.11 -0.58 9.35
C THR A 201 12.04 -1.42 10.62
N GLU A 202 12.34 -2.71 10.50
CA GLU A 202 12.57 -3.58 11.66
C GLU A 202 14.05 -3.66 12.08
N PHE A 203 14.94 -3.02 11.32
CA PHE A 203 16.38 -3.07 11.55
C PHE A 203 16.83 -1.93 12.46
N PHE A 204 17.81 -2.19 13.32
CA PHE A 204 18.39 -1.17 14.20
C PHE A 204 19.03 -0.04 13.39
N HIS A 205 19.12 1.14 13.98
CA HIS A 205 19.53 2.38 13.29
C HIS A 205 20.78 2.22 12.42
N ASN A 206 21.77 1.47 12.87
CA ASN A 206 23.06 1.26 12.21
C ASN A 206 23.17 -0.05 11.40
N ASP A 207 22.11 -0.85 11.31
CA ASP A 207 22.13 -2.07 10.49
C ASP A 207 22.30 -1.73 9.01
N LEU A 208 23.36 -2.28 8.40
CA LEU A 208 23.69 -2.04 6.99
C LEU A 208 22.75 -2.80 6.03
N PRO A 209 22.57 -2.30 4.80
CA PRO A 209 21.80 -3.03 3.79
C PRO A 209 22.56 -4.30 3.37
N GLN A 210 21.97 -5.47 3.68
CA GLN A 210 22.46 -6.78 3.29
C GLN A 210 21.42 -7.48 2.43
N ARG A 211 21.85 -8.43 1.58
CA ARG A 211 20.95 -9.13 0.64
C ARG A 211 19.79 -9.82 1.36
N GLU A 212 20.07 -10.47 2.46
CA GLU A 212 19.10 -11.19 3.30
C GLU A 212 18.03 -10.24 3.87
N ASN A 213 18.43 -9.02 4.24
CA ASN A 213 17.52 -8.02 4.78
C ASN A 213 16.47 -7.57 3.77
N PHE A 214 16.80 -7.54 2.46
CA PHE A 214 15.82 -7.21 1.41
C PHE A 214 14.74 -8.29 1.30
N LEU A 215 15.11 -9.56 1.42
CA LEU A 215 14.15 -10.66 1.42
C LEU A 215 13.27 -10.63 2.67
N LYS A 216 13.89 -10.42 3.83
CA LYS A 216 13.22 -10.33 5.13
C LYS A 216 12.24 -9.16 5.16
N ARG A 217 12.63 -7.99 4.66
CA ARG A 217 11.79 -6.80 4.58
C ARG A 217 10.54 -6.97 3.71
N ASN A 218 10.64 -7.75 2.61
CA ASN A 218 9.55 -7.90 1.65
C ASN A 218 8.26 -8.43 2.30
N ARG A 219 8.36 -9.22 3.39
CA ARG A 219 7.19 -9.68 4.15
C ARG A 219 6.42 -8.52 4.81
N ILE A 220 7.11 -7.46 5.20
CA ILE A 220 6.48 -6.27 5.77
C ILE A 220 5.75 -5.49 4.68
N VAL A 221 6.35 -5.37 3.47
CA VAL A 221 5.69 -4.74 2.31
C VAL A 221 4.40 -5.48 1.96
N ALA A 222 4.46 -6.81 1.84
CA ALA A 222 3.29 -7.64 1.54
C ALA A 222 2.26 -7.62 2.69
N GLY A 223 2.73 -7.78 3.93
CA GLY A 223 1.88 -7.92 5.11
C GLY A 223 1.15 -6.65 5.53
N LEU A 224 1.68 -5.46 5.23
CA LEU A 224 1.00 -4.19 5.48
C LEU A 224 -0.22 -3.98 4.60
N SER A 225 -0.28 -4.62 3.44
CA SER A 225 -1.17 -4.26 2.36
C SER A 225 -2.32 -5.24 2.20
N MET A 226 -3.48 -4.74 1.78
CA MET A 226 -4.62 -5.56 1.33
C MET A 226 -4.26 -6.33 0.07
N ALA A 227 -3.52 -5.67 -0.83
CA ALA A 227 -3.10 -6.26 -2.09
C ALA A 227 -1.69 -5.81 -2.49
N THR A 228 -1.03 -6.66 -3.29
CA THR A 228 0.29 -6.40 -3.87
C THR A 228 0.19 -6.28 -5.39
N VAL A 229 0.63 -5.16 -5.94
CA VAL A 229 0.67 -4.89 -7.38
C VAL A 229 2.09 -5.05 -7.90
N VAL A 230 2.31 -5.96 -8.84
CA VAL A 230 3.58 -6.16 -9.54
C VAL A 230 3.49 -5.53 -10.92
N ILE A 231 4.21 -4.42 -11.14
CA ILE A 231 4.12 -3.67 -12.39
C ILE A 231 5.05 -4.24 -13.46
N GLU A 232 6.28 -4.54 -13.16
CA GLU A 232 7.22 -5.20 -14.06
C GLU A 232 8.17 -6.08 -13.25
N SER A 233 8.46 -7.26 -13.77
CA SER A 233 9.46 -8.16 -13.19
C SER A 233 10.07 -9.06 -14.26
N ALA A 234 11.39 -9.22 -14.25
CA ALA A 234 12.02 -10.32 -14.96
C ALA A 234 11.68 -11.67 -14.29
N SER A 235 11.94 -12.79 -14.97
CA SER A 235 11.62 -14.16 -14.50
C SER A 235 12.21 -14.54 -13.14
N LYS A 236 13.22 -13.82 -12.65
CA LYS A 236 13.88 -14.00 -11.33
C LYS A 236 13.95 -12.68 -10.55
N GLY A 237 12.92 -11.85 -10.62
CA GLY A 237 12.87 -10.55 -9.94
C GLY A 237 12.54 -10.66 -8.45
N GLY A 238 13.09 -9.75 -7.63
CA GLY A 238 12.80 -9.68 -6.19
C GLY A 238 11.33 -9.34 -5.88
N SER A 239 10.62 -8.68 -6.79
CA SER A 239 9.20 -8.40 -6.67
C SER A 239 8.32 -9.66 -6.71
N LEU A 240 8.79 -10.74 -7.37
CA LEU A 240 8.10 -12.03 -7.37
C LEU A 240 8.11 -12.67 -5.97
N VAL A 241 9.18 -12.49 -5.21
CA VAL A 241 9.25 -12.93 -3.81
C VAL A 241 8.20 -12.22 -2.96
N THR A 242 8.01 -10.92 -3.17
CA THR A 242 6.97 -10.16 -2.46
C THR A 242 5.57 -10.67 -2.83
N ALA A 243 5.34 -10.99 -4.12
CA ALA A 243 4.10 -11.58 -4.59
C ALA A 243 3.83 -12.97 -3.98
N ASP A 244 4.84 -13.84 -3.93
CA ASP A 244 4.71 -15.17 -3.30
C ASP A 244 4.42 -15.05 -1.79
N ILE A 245 5.05 -14.10 -1.09
CA ILE A 245 4.75 -13.82 0.32
C ILE A 245 3.31 -13.30 0.48
N ALA A 246 2.86 -12.36 -0.36
CA ALA A 246 1.50 -11.85 -0.33
C ALA A 246 0.46 -12.97 -0.48
N ASN A 247 0.67 -13.88 -1.44
CA ASN A 247 -0.14 -15.09 -1.60
C ASN A 247 -0.13 -15.98 -0.34
N SER A 248 1.02 -16.11 0.34
CA SER A 248 1.11 -16.91 1.58
C SER A 248 0.38 -16.28 2.78
N TYR A 249 0.04 -14.99 2.68
CA TYR A 249 -0.77 -14.26 3.65
C TYR A 249 -2.24 -14.13 3.23
N ASP A 250 -2.66 -14.87 2.20
CA ASP A 250 -4.01 -14.77 1.60
C ASP A 250 -4.36 -13.34 1.18
N ARG A 251 -3.36 -12.62 0.59
CA ARG A 251 -3.54 -11.29 0.03
C ARG A 251 -3.64 -11.35 -1.49
N ASP A 252 -4.52 -10.53 -2.05
CA ASP A 252 -4.63 -10.43 -3.49
C ASP A 252 -3.33 -9.93 -4.13
N VAL A 253 -2.96 -10.55 -5.24
CA VAL A 253 -1.82 -10.14 -6.04
C VAL A 253 -2.32 -9.77 -7.43
N PHE A 254 -1.90 -8.61 -7.92
CA PHE A 254 -2.18 -8.14 -9.26
C PHE A 254 -0.87 -8.03 -10.04
N ALA A 255 -0.87 -8.42 -11.31
CA ALA A 255 0.31 -8.31 -12.16
C ALA A 255 -0.04 -7.63 -13.49
N LEU A 256 0.76 -6.64 -13.88
CA LEU A 256 0.63 -5.98 -15.18
C LEU A 256 1.11 -6.92 -16.28
N PRO A 257 0.24 -7.32 -17.23
CA PRO A 257 0.65 -8.13 -18.37
C PRO A 257 1.53 -7.31 -19.32
N GLY A 258 2.39 -7.99 -20.05
CA GLY A 258 3.17 -7.38 -21.12
C GLY A 258 3.44 -8.34 -22.24
N ARG A 259 4.22 -7.90 -23.24
CA ARG A 259 4.54 -8.73 -24.41
C ARG A 259 5.33 -9.96 -24.00
N VAL A 260 5.07 -11.10 -24.63
CA VAL A 260 5.71 -12.39 -24.31
C VAL A 260 7.24 -12.32 -24.40
N ASN A 261 7.77 -11.53 -25.34
CA ASN A 261 9.21 -11.39 -25.57
C ASN A 261 9.87 -10.30 -24.72
N ASP A 262 9.11 -9.52 -23.93
CA ASP A 262 9.65 -8.47 -23.09
C ASP A 262 10.21 -9.05 -21.79
N VAL A 263 11.51 -8.99 -21.62
CA VAL A 263 12.22 -9.57 -20.45
C VAL A 263 11.63 -9.06 -19.11
N MET A 264 11.24 -7.79 -19.05
CA MET A 264 10.71 -7.19 -17.82
C MET A 264 9.23 -7.54 -17.56
N SER A 265 8.54 -8.17 -18.51
CA SER A 265 7.16 -8.63 -18.36
C SER A 265 7.07 -10.13 -18.05
N GLN A 266 8.13 -10.90 -18.26
CA GLN A 266 8.12 -12.37 -18.10
C GLN A 266 7.64 -12.82 -16.73
N GLY A 267 8.14 -12.18 -15.67
CA GLY A 267 7.75 -12.54 -14.30
C GLY A 267 6.28 -12.25 -13.99
N CYS A 268 5.75 -11.12 -14.49
CA CYS A 268 4.33 -10.77 -14.35
C CYS A 268 3.45 -11.75 -15.14
N ASN A 269 3.81 -12.04 -16.39
CA ASN A 269 3.09 -13.01 -17.22
C ASN A 269 3.09 -14.41 -16.59
N ASP A 270 4.19 -14.80 -15.97
CA ASP A 270 4.34 -16.10 -15.26
C ASP A 270 3.46 -16.17 -14.00
N LEU A 271 3.36 -15.07 -13.23
CA LEU A 271 2.43 -14.99 -12.10
C LEU A 271 0.97 -15.16 -12.55
N ILE A 272 0.57 -14.49 -13.62
CA ILE A 272 -0.79 -14.59 -14.19
C ILE A 272 -1.03 -16.00 -14.71
N TYR A 273 -0.13 -16.55 -15.52
CA TYR A 273 -0.23 -17.89 -16.09
C TYR A 273 -0.37 -18.98 -15.03
N ARG A 274 0.31 -18.85 -13.90
CA ARG A 274 0.26 -19.80 -12.78
C ARG A 274 -0.89 -19.54 -11.80
N ASN A 275 -1.80 -18.63 -12.09
CA ASN A 275 -2.89 -18.19 -11.19
C ASN A 275 -2.38 -17.71 -9.82
N LYS A 276 -1.18 -17.10 -9.78
CA LYS A 276 -0.60 -16.48 -8.60
C LYS A 276 -0.87 -14.98 -8.52
N ALA A 277 -1.41 -14.40 -9.59
CA ALA A 277 -1.82 -13.00 -9.65
C ALA A 277 -3.01 -12.83 -10.59
N HIS A 278 -3.89 -11.92 -10.25
CA HIS A 278 -4.93 -11.42 -11.13
C HIS A 278 -4.28 -10.57 -12.23
N LEU A 279 -4.80 -10.69 -13.44
CA LEU A 279 -4.39 -9.85 -14.57
C LEU A 279 -4.86 -8.42 -14.30
N LEU A 280 -3.93 -7.46 -14.31
CA LEU A 280 -4.19 -6.04 -14.05
C LEU A 280 -4.26 -5.27 -15.37
N GLN A 281 -5.44 -4.79 -15.75
CA GLN A 281 -5.64 -3.97 -16.95
C GLN A 281 -5.88 -2.50 -16.59
N SER A 282 -6.56 -2.26 -15.45
CA SER A 282 -6.94 -0.93 -15.00
C SER A 282 -7.03 -0.86 -13.47
N SER A 283 -7.20 0.35 -12.93
CA SER A 283 -7.50 0.57 -11.51
C SER A 283 -8.81 -0.07 -11.07
N GLU A 284 -9.77 -0.20 -11.99
CA GLU A 284 -11.08 -0.82 -11.72
C GLU A 284 -10.96 -2.28 -11.26
N ASP A 285 -9.96 -3.01 -11.76
CA ASP A 285 -9.75 -4.41 -11.38
C ASP A 285 -9.44 -4.51 -9.87
N ILE A 286 -8.60 -3.58 -9.37
CA ILE A 286 -8.28 -3.48 -7.94
C ILE A 286 -9.51 -3.06 -7.14
N VAL A 287 -10.20 -2.01 -7.59
CA VAL A 287 -11.38 -1.46 -6.91
C VAL A 287 -12.49 -2.49 -6.76
N LYS A 288 -12.77 -3.26 -7.83
CA LYS A 288 -13.79 -4.31 -7.82
C LYS A 288 -13.40 -5.47 -6.90
N MET A 289 -12.15 -5.94 -6.98
CA MET A 289 -11.67 -7.07 -6.20
C MET A 289 -11.64 -6.75 -4.70
N LEU A 290 -11.17 -5.55 -4.35
CA LEU A 290 -11.07 -5.12 -2.95
C LEU A 290 -12.39 -4.53 -2.40
N ASN A 291 -13.48 -4.57 -3.18
CA ASN A 291 -14.79 -4.02 -2.81
C ASN A 291 -14.69 -2.57 -2.27
N TRP A 292 -13.87 -1.74 -2.92
CA TRP A 292 -13.81 -0.33 -2.55
C TRP A 292 -15.04 0.40 -3.04
N ASP A 293 -15.91 0.76 -2.10
CA ASP A 293 -17.20 1.40 -2.40
C ASP A 293 -17.04 2.64 -3.27
N ILE A 294 -17.62 2.58 -4.45
CA ILE A 294 -17.75 3.72 -5.37
C ILE A 294 -18.84 4.69 -4.84
N SER A 295 -19.73 4.23 -3.96
CA SER A 295 -20.90 4.98 -3.48
C SER A 295 -20.54 6.24 -2.66
N ASN A 296 -19.32 6.37 -2.16
CA ASN A 296 -18.84 7.54 -1.43
C ASN A 296 -17.82 8.39 -2.19
N VAL A 297 -17.48 8.02 -3.42
CA VAL A 297 -16.64 8.86 -4.26
C VAL A 297 -17.55 9.93 -4.84
N THR A 298 -17.66 11.08 -4.20
CA THR A 298 -18.01 12.31 -4.88
C THR A 298 -16.95 12.46 -5.98
N GLN A 299 -17.28 12.05 -7.20
CA GLN A 299 -16.49 12.44 -8.36
C GLN A 299 -16.26 13.95 -8.21
N PRO A 300 -15.02 14.45 -8.32
CA PRO A 300 -14.85 15.87 -8.44
C PRO A 300 -15.80 16.28 -9.57
N LYS A 301 -16.82 17.07 -9.26
CA LYS A 301 -17.69 17.65 -10.29
C LYS A 301 -16.72 18.24 -11.29
N GLN A 302 -16.61 17.59 -12.44
CA GLN A 302 -15.81 18.12 -13.54
C GLN A 302 -16.34 19.54 -13.72
N THR A 303 -15.51 20.52 -13.40
CA THR A 303 -15.90 21.92 -13.52
C THR A 303 -16.31 22.05 -14.98
N ARG A 304 -17.60 22.16 -15.22
CA ARG A 304 -18.14 22.29 -16.57
C ARG A 304 -17.37 23.46 -17.19
N LEU A 305 -16.49 23.16 -18.13
CA LEU A 305 -16.01 24.20 -19.05
C LEU A 305 -17.27 24.89 -19.53
N PHE A 306 -17.33 26.20 -19.40
CA PHE A 306 -18.47 27.01 -19.78
C PHE A 306 -18.83 26.72 -21.24
N LEU A 307 -19.65 25.67 -21.45
CA LEU A 307 -20.27 25.36 -22.71
C LEU A 307 -21.44 26.33 -22.83
N TYR A 308 -21.37 27.24 -23.78
CA TYR A 308 -22.51 28.08 -24.13
C TYR A 308 -23.65 27.20 -24.61
N LEU A 309 -24.66 27.01 -23.74
CA LEU A 309 -25.90 26.34 -24.08
C LEU A 309 -26.86 27.36 -24.64
N THR A 310 -27.57 27.01 -25.69
CA THR A 310 -28.70 27.80 -26.15
C THR A 310 -29.83 27.78 -25.12
N PRO A 311 -30.77 28.74 -25.09
CA PRO A 311 -31.86 28.75 -24.13
C PRO A 311 -32.70 27.43 -24.13
N ASN A 312 -32.84 26.77 -25.26
CA ASN A 312 -33.59 25.51 -25.38
C ASN A 312 -32.76 24.31 -24.89
N GLU A 313 -31.44 24.29 -25.11
CA GLU A 313 -30.56 23.28 -24.54
C GLU A 313 -30.53 23.39 -23.00
N GLN A 314 -30.49 24.61 -22.47
CA GLN A 314 -30.50 24.85 -21.03
C GLN A 314 -31.78 24.30 -20.39
N LYS A 315 -32.96 24.51 -20.96
CA LYS A 315 -34.22 23.96 -20.45
C LYS A 315 -34.19 22.44 -20.36
N VAL A 316 -33.62 21.74 -21.34
CA VAL A 316 -33.51 20.29 -21.34
C VAL A 316 -32.53 19.82 -20.26
N VAL A 317 -31.41 20.51 -20.10
CA VAL A 317 -30.41 20.21 -19.06
C VAL A 317 -30.99 20.43 -17.67
N ASP A 318 -31.65 21.56 -17.42
CA ASP A 318 -32.27 21.89 -16.14
C ASP A 318 -33.34 20.85 -15.75
N TYR A 319 -34.13 20.42 -16.71
CA TYR A 319 -35.12 19.38 -16.48
C TYR A 319 -34.49 18.01 -16.12
N LEU A 320 -33.43 17.60 -16.84
CA LEU A 320 -32.71 16.36 -16.56
C LEU A 320 -31.91 16.43 -15.27
N GLU A 321 -31.45 17.60 -14.84
CA GLU A 321 -30.84 17.80 -13.51
C GLU A 321 -31.84 17.52 -12.38
N LEU A 322 -33.10 17.90 -12.58
CA LEU A 322 -34.15 17.72 -11.58
C LEU A 322 -34.68 16.28 -11.48
N LYS A 323 -34.70 15.55 -12.61
CA LYS A 323 -35.36 14.23 -12.75
C LYS A 323 -34.35 13.09 -12.89
N GLU A 324 -33.06 13.35 -12.91
CA GLU A 324 -31.94 12.41 -13.11
C GLU A 324 -31.96 11.70 -14.48
N GLN A 325 -33.16 11.25 -14.95
CA GLN A 325 -33.39 10.63 -16.26
C GLN A 325 -34.85 10.76 -16.67
N ALA A 326 -35.10 10.86 -17.99
CA ALA A 326 -36.45 10.91 -18.51
C ALA A 326 -36.54 10.37 -19.92
N VAL A 327 -37.76 9.91 -20.33
CA VAL A 327 -38.08 9.50 -21.68
C VAL A 327 -38.28 10.74 -22.54
N ILE A 328 -37.90 10.69 -23.82
CA ILE A 328 -37.98 11.82 -24.77
C ILE A 328 -39.36 12.47 -24.81
N ASP A 329 -40.43 11.71 -24.77
CA ASP A 329 -41.80 12.22 -24.87
C ASP A 329 -42.18 13.04 -23.62
N VAL A 330 -41.66 12.64 -22.46
CA VAL A 330 -41.86 13.38 -21.19
C VAL A 330 -41.02 14.67 -21.21
N ILE A 331 -39.78 14.61 -21.71
CA ILE A 331 -38.93 15.80 -21.86
C ILE A 331 -39.60 16.82 -22.78
N ALA A 332 -40.19 16.36 -23.92
CA ALA A 332 -40.91 17.24 -24.85
C ALA A 332 -42.09 17.96 -24.18
N LEU A 333 -42.87 17.21 -23.41
CA LEU A 333 -44.04 17.73 -22.70
C LEU A 333 -43.65 18.79 -21.65
N GLU A 334 -42.70 18.48 -20.80
CA GLU A 334 -42.32 19.31 -19.66
C GLU A 334 -41.50 20.54 -20.06
N THR A 335 -40.71 20.45 -21.13
CA THR A 335 -39.92 21.58 -21.64
C THR A 335 -40.70 22.45 -22.65
N ASN A 336 -41.90 22.01 -23.04
CA ASN A 336 -42.70 22.64 -24.11
C ASN A 336 -41.95 22.78 -25.45
N LEU A 337 -41.10 21.80 -25.78
CA LEU A 337 -40.35 21.75 -27.02
C LEU A 337 -41.00 20.78 -28.01
N PRO A 338 -41.21 21.17 -29.28
CA PRO A 338 -41.68 20.22 -30.31
C PRO A 338 -40.72 19.03 -30.44
N SER A 339 -41.26 17.81 -30.61
CA SER A 339 -40.44 16.59 -30.63
C SER A 339 -39.34 16.58 -31.68
N ASN A 340 -39.60 17.20 -32.84
CA ASN A 340 -38.60 17.34 -33.93
C ASN A 340 -37.40 18.24 -33.50
N GLN A 341 -37.65 19.33 -32.78
CA GLN A 341 -36.59 20.19 -32.23
C GLN A 341 -35.85 19.52 -31.08
N LEU A 342 -36.58 18.83 -30.21
CA LEU A 342 -35.99 18.12 -29.07
C LEU A 342 -35.00 17.05 -29.51
N VAL A 343 -35.30 16.27 -30.56
CA VAL A 343 -34.36 15.27 -31.09
C VAL A 343 -33.03 15.92 -31.50
N THR A 344 -33.08 17.06 -32.18
CA THR A 344 -31.86 17.79 -32.58
C THR A 344 -31.10 18.30 -31.39
N ILE A 345 -31.79 18.89 -30.39
CA ILE A 345 -31.19 19.39 -29.14
C ILE A 345 -30.52 18.25 -28.36
N LEU A 346 -31.18 17.12 -28.21
CA LEU A 346 -30.61 15.96 -27.50
C LEU A 346 -29.37 15.39 -28.21
N LEU A 347 -29.36 15.38 -29.56
CA LEU A 347 -28.22 14.98 -30.36
C LEU A 347 -27.04 15.98 -30.15
N GLU A 348 -27.30 17.27 -30.19
CA GLU A 348 -26.29 18.30 -29.94
C GLU A 348 -25.71 18.20 -28.50
N LEU A 349 -26.57 17.95 -27.51
CA LEU A 349 -26.15 17.76 -26.11
C LEU A 349 -25.35 16.44 -25.95
N GLU A 350 -25.69 15.39 -26.71
CA GLU A 350 -24.92 14.14 -26.77
C GLU A 350 -23.52 14.38 -27.37
N LEU A 351 -23.41 15.08 -28.47
CA LEU A 351 -22.14 15.46 -29.10
C LEU A 351 -21.29 16.35 -28.21
N LYS A 352 -21.91 17.18 -27.37
CA LYS A 352 -21.25 17.99 -26.33
C LYS A 352 -20.89 17.19 -25.07
N ASN A 353 -21.15 15.86 -25.02
CA ASN A 353 -20.99 14.99 -23.85
C ASN A 353 -21.72 15.52 -22.60
N ILE A 354 -22.90 16.10 -22.76
CA ILE A 354 -23.74 16.61 -21.67
C ILE A 354 -24.85 15.61 -21.34
N VAL A 355 -25.42 14.94 -22.38
CA VAL A 355 -26.51 13.99 -22.25
C VAL A 355 -26.12 12.66 -22.85
N LYS A 356 -26.53 11.57 -22.21
CA LYS A 356 -26.30 10.20 -22.64
C LYS A 356 -27.62 9.48 -22.95
N PRO A 357 -27.79 8.87 -24.14
CA PRO A 357 -28.95 8.07 -24.45
C PRO A 357 -28.87 6.67 -23.86
N PHE A 358 -30.04 6.12 -23.48
CA PHE A 358 -30.23 4.75 -22.99
C PHE A 358 -31.33 4.03 -23.83
N PRO A 359 -31.35 2.69 -23.81
CA PRO A 359 -32.40 1.92 -24.45
C PRO A 359 -33.79 2.36 -23.97
N GLY A 360 -34.78 2.44 -24.87
CA GLY A 360 -36.13 2.92 -24.56
C GLY A 360 -36.31 4.43 -24.71
N LYS A 361 -35.44 5.11 -25.45
CA LYS A 361 -35.47 6.57 -25.69
C LYS A 361 -35.36 7.37 -24.34
N ILE A 362 -34.64 6.84 -23.39
CA ILE A 362 -34.35 7.48 -22.09
C ILE A 362 -33.06 8.28 -22.23
N PHE A 363 -33.03 9.47 -21.64
CA PHE A 363 -31.86 10.35 -21.63
C PHE A 363 -31.51 10.72 -20.18
N LYS A 364 -30.21 10.81 -19.90
CA LYS A 364 -29.63 11.16 -18.59
C LYS A 364 -28.45 12.11 -18.81
N LEU A 365 -28.15 12.97 -17.84
CA LEU A 365 -26.90 13.75 -17.84
C LEU A 365 -25.69 12.84 -17.57
N TYR A 366 -24.52 13.19 -18.18
CA TYR A 366 -23.25 12.51 -17.93
C TYR A 366 -22.77 12.68 -16.51
#